data_ebac786e42ff0e327f96e423589f838e
#
_entry.id   ebac786e42ff0e327f96e423589f838e
#
_cell.length_a   1.000
_cell.length_b   1.000
_cell.length_c   1.000
_cell.angle_alpha   90.00
_cell.angle_beta   90.00
_cell.angle_gamma   90.00
#
_symmetry.space_group_name_H-M   'P 1'
#
loop_
_entity.id
_entity.type
_entity.pdbx_description
1 polymer ?
#
loop_
_entity_poly.entity_id
_entity_poly.type
_entity_poly.pdbx_seq_one_letter_code
_entity_poly.pdbx_strand_id
1 'polypeptide(L)'
;MLKQAILNIVALVSALTCAAEAKVEAQSTQSQATIIIAADEPTKTYDPMIFGGFIEHLGKQIYGGFFEPGSPLADAKGFRLDVIKAVKELKVPVIRWPGGCFVDSYHWQKGVGKKRQPYDDDRWGVLEPNTFGTHEFIELCRRLGAEPYICQNSLASIQEMADWVAYCNATTGPFAEMREKNGHPEPFNVRFWSVGNEKVGRGYIDKVRDTAEAMKKVDESILVTCSGSHGPRADIDPYLFKTAGKYLDLLSVHEYWIPNLQEHHAPDYLSCMMLSEKPDTHISAVVKSIDEAGMRGQIKIAFDEWNLRSWHHPGFSGHQPRKVDYQDPEIIALIKAREKSLEPSLYTMADALFCASFYNACLRNADDVTMANIACIVNQTGPLYVHPKGIVKRTHFHTMAMYANMLKEHVAKAQVKSERLTYGSSSVAMVDAIATVDESGKKWAIAMMNRHPSKEVSCTLKMGELLVDGIYEATVLTADSPDAYNDIESPNRVMPKKIALTFKEGITSLPPHSLVIVDVLIE
;
A
#
# COMPACT_ATOMS: atom_id res chain seq x y z
N MET A 1 -27.52 -78.83 0.15
CA MET A 1 -28.06 -77.89 1.17
C MET A 1 -26.95 -77.13 1.93
N LEU A 2 -25.83 -77.79 2.30
CA LEU A 2 -24.77 -77.14 3.07
C LEU A 2 -24.02 -76.02 2.31
N LYS A 3 -23.82 -76.19 0.98
CA LYS A 3 -23.14 -75.17 0.12
C LYS A 3 -23.99 -73.89 -0.06
N GLN A 4 -25.32 -73.99 -0.06
CA GLN A 4 -26.22 -72.87 -0.20
C GLN A 4 -26.30 -72.02 1.08
N ALA A 5 -26.18 -72.68 2.27
CA ALA A 5 -26.16 -72.00 3.53
C ALA A 5 -24.86 -71.20 3.78
N ILE A 6 -23.72 -71.71 3.31
CA ILE A 6 -22.42 -71.02 3.40
C ILE A 6 -22.37 -69.82 2.47
N LEU A 7 -22.93 -69.87 1.25
CA LEU A 7 -22.99 -68.75 0.32
C LEU A 7 -23.88 -67.59 0.87
N ASN A 8 -24.96 -67.90 1.52
CA ASN A 8 -25.86 -66.89 2.10
C ASN A 8 -25.26 -66.21 3.35
N ILE A 9 -24.44 -66.90 4.13
CA ILE A 9 -23.76 -66.32 5.30
C ILE A 9 -22.62 -65.39 4.86
N VAL A 10 -21.88 -65.75 3.82
CA VAL A 10 -20.82 -64.91 3.27
C VAL A 10 -21.39 -63.66 2.63
N ALA A 11 -22.53 -63.74 1.92
CA ALA A 11 -23.23 -62.58 1.36
C ALA A 11 -23.80 -61.66 2.41
N LEU A 12 -24.30 -62.18 3.56
CA LEU A 12 -24.83 -61.37 4.66
C LEU A 12 -23.71 -60.68 5.46
N VAL A 13 -22.57 -61.31 5.65
CA VAL A 13 -21.40 -60.70 6.33
C VAL A 13 -20.78 -59.64 5.44
N SER A 14 -20.69 -59.84 4.11
CA SER A 14 -20.19 -58.80 3.17
C SER A 14 -21.14 -57.61 3.05
N ALA A 15 -22.47 -57.81 3.16
CA ALA A 15 -23.42 -56.70 3.17
C ALA A 15 -23.43 -55.91 4.48
N LEU A 16 -23.12 -56.54 5.61
CA LEU A 16 -23.00 -55.88 6.91
C LEU A 16 -21.67 -55.12 7.07
N THR A 17 -20.58 -55.58 6.49
CA THR A 17 -19.31 -54.86 6.44
C THR A 17 -19.36 -53.67 5.49
N CYS A 18 -20.01 -53.77 4.31
CA CYS A 18 -20.24 -52.61 3.42
C CYS A 18 -21.21 -51.58 4.00
N ALA A 19 -22.17 -51.99 4.84
CA ALA A 19 -23.08 -51.04 5.49
C ALA A 19 -22.49 -50.37 6.75
N ALA A 20 -21.41 -50.95 7.32
CA ALA A 20 -20.67 -50.32 8.43
C ALA A 20 -19.57 -49.36 7.95
N GLU A 21 -19.03 -49.56 6.72
CA GLU A 21 -18.05 -48.64 6.13
C GLU A 21 -18.70 -47.43 5.41
N ALA A 22 -20.02 -47.42 5.17
CA ALA A 22 -20.74 -46.34 4.53
C ALA A 22 -21.28 -45.25 5.47
N LYS A 23 -20.82 -45.23 6.74
CA LYS A 23 -21.10 -44.15 7.72
C LYS A 23 -19.88 -43.64 8.46
N VAL A 24 -18.76 -43.57 7.80
CA VAL A 24 -17.81 -42.50 8.07
C VAL A 24 -18.21 -41.41 7.11
N GLU A 25 -19.25 -40.64 7.44
CA GLU A 25 -19.38 -39.28 6.98
C GLU A 25 -18.04 -38.64 7.23
N ALA A 26 -17.33 -38.34 6.14
CA ALA A 26 -16.25 -37.37 6.21
C ALA A 26 -16.91 -36.09 6.74
N GLN A 27 -16.90 -35.91 8.08
CA GLN A 27 -16.95 -34.59 8.64
C GLN A 27 -15.77 -33.88 7.98
N SER A 28 -16.05 -33.10 6.93
CA SER A 28 -15.13 -32.09 6.47
C SER A 28 -14.91 -31.23 7.71
N THR A 29 -13.80 -31.44 8.40
CA THR A 29 -13.43 -30.58 9.52
C THR A 29 -13.30 -29.19 8.93
N GLN A 30 -14.35 -28.38 9.11
CA GLN A 30 -14.37 -27.00 8.69
C GLN A 30 -13.20 -26.34 9.43
N SER A 31 -12.30 -25.71 8.68
CA SER A 31 -11.14 -25.01 9.27
C SER A 31 -11.66 -23.99 10.29
N GLN A 32 -10.96 -23.90 11.43
CA GLN A 32 -11.40 -23.09 12.56
C GLN A 32 -10.41 -21.98 12.88
N ALA A 33 -10.96 -20.84 13.28
CA ALA A 33 -10.19 -19.75 13.83
C ALA A 33 -10.88 -19.15 15.07
N THR A 34 -10.08 -18.53 15.94
CA THR A 34 -10.59 -17.73 17.07
C THR A 34 -9.90 -16.38 17.07
N ILE A 35 -10.70 -15.32 17.11
CA ILE A 35 -10.26 -13.93 17.22
C ILE A 35 -10.69 -13.44 18.60
N ILE A 36 -9.74 -12.94 19.38
CA ILE A 36 -9.96 -12.34 20.69
C ILE A 36 -9.50 -10.89 20.63
N ILE A 37 -10.44 -9.96 20.75
CA ILE A 37 -10.16 -8.53 20.84
C ILE A 37 -10.02 -8.16 22.31
N ALA A 38 -8.92 -7.53 22.67
CA ALA A 38 -8.67 -7.05 24.02
C ALA A 38 -9.44 -5.74 24.27
N ALA A 39 -10.76 -5.83 24.41
CA ALA A 39 -11.65 -4.68 24.52
C ALA A 39 -11.45 -3.88 25.81
N ASP A 40 -10.92 -4.50 26.87
CA ASP A 40 -10.66 -3.90 28.17
C ASP A 40 -9.21 -3.37 28.34
N GLU A 41 -8.34 -3.60 27.33
CA GLU A 41 -6.97 -3.09 27.31
C GLU A 41 -6.91 -1.70 26.66
N PRO A 42 -5.88 -0.87 27.00
CA PRO A 42 -5.66 0.41 26.32
C PRO A 42 -5.49 0.25 24.82
N THR A 43 -6.14 1.11 24.07
CA THR A 43 -6.03 1.21 22.60
C THR A 43 -4.95 2.22 22.20
N LYS A 44 -4.55 2.18 20.92
CA LYS A 44 -3.57 3.09 20.35
C LYS A 44 -4.19 3.89 19.22
N THR A 45 -3.99 5.20 19.22
CA THR A 45 -4.33 6.02 18.06
C THR A 45 -3.31 5.74 16.95
N TYR A 46 -3.79 5.43 15.75
CA TYR A 46 -2.93 5.32 14.59
C TYR A 46 -2.97 6.60 13.76
N ASP A 47 -1.88 6.87 13.02
CA ASP A 47 -1.85 8.01 12.11
C ASP A 47 -2.51 7.62 10.77
N PRO A 48 -3.55 8.33 10.29
CA PRO A 48 -4.18 8.04 9.00
C PRO A 48 -3.23 8.20 7.81
N MET A 49 -2.06 8.83 7.95
CA MET A 49 -1.03 8.91 6.90
C MET A 49 -0.54 7.53 6.42
N ILE A 50 -0.87 6.42 7.11
CA ILE A 50 -0.62 5.05 6.63
C ILE A 50 -1.44 4.69 5.37
N PHE A 51 -2.47 5.47 5.00
CA PHE A 51 -3.26 5.29 3.78
C PHE A 51 -2.78 6.19 2.63
N GLY A 52 -1.54 6.63 2.67
CA GLY A 52 -0.92 7.51 1.69
C GLY A 52 -0.70 6.87 0.32
N GLY A 53 -0.33 7.71 -0.62
CA GLY A 53 -0.03 7.32 -2.00
C GLY A 53 1.26 7.93 -2.52
N PHE A 54 1.77 7.34 -3.59
CA PHE A 54 2.99 7.76 -4.26
C PHE A 54 2.72 7.93 -5.75
N ILE A 55 3.26 8.99 -6.33
CA ILE A 55 3.27 9.24 -7.78
C ILE A 55 4.65 9.67 -8.24
N GLU A 56 5.03 9.20 -9.42
CA GLU A 56 6.32 9.45 -10.03
C GLU A 56 6.16 9.84 -11.50
N HIS A 57 7.11 10.60 -12.04
CA HIS A 57 7.22 10.86 -13.47
C HIS A 57 7.68 9.60 -14.23
N LEU A 58 6.85 8.56 -14.15
CA LEU A 58 7.09 7.24 -14.69
C LEU A 58 5.81 6.66 -15.26
N GLY A 59 5.88 6.16 -16.51
CA GLY A 59 4.71 5.58 -17.18
C GLY A 59 3.55 6.58 -17.24
N LYS A 60 2.35 6.11 -16.94
CA LYS A 60 1.12 6.93 -16.99
C LYS A 60 0.59 7.28 -15.59
N GLN A 61 1.47 7.59 -14.64
CA GLN A 61 1.03 8.00 -13.30
C GLN A 61 0.60 9.46 -13.27
N ILE A 62 1.40 10.36 -13.84
CA ILE A 62 1.11 11.79 -13.98
C ILE A 62 0.48 12.04 -15.34
N TYR A 63 1.25 11.98 -16.41
CA TYR A 63 0.74 12.18 -17.77
C TYR A 63 -0.06 10.97 -18.26
N GLY A 64 -1.36 11.18 -18.59
CA GLY A 64 -2.29 10.08 -18.89
C GLY A 64 -2.82 9.34 -17.66
N GLY A 65 -2.50 9.86 -16.46
CA GLY A 65 -3.03 9.46 -15.18
C GLY A 65 -3.79 10.61 -14.53
N PHE A 66 -3.17 11.29 -13.54
CA PHE A 66 -3.80 12.47 -12.91
C PHE A 66 -3.90 13.69 -13.82
N PHE A 67 -2.98 13.83 -14.77
CA PHE A 67 -2.81 15.01 -15.59
C PHE A 67 -2.77 14.64 -17.08
N GLU A 68 -3.76 15.11 -17.84
CA GLU A 68 -3.91 14.81 -19.27
C GLU A 68 -4.58 16.00 -19.97
N PRO A 69 -3.84 17.12 -20.20
CA PRO A 69 -4.37 18.27 -20.90
C PRO A 69 -4.94 17.90 -22.27
N GLY A 70 -6.15 18.36 -22.58
CA GLY A 70 -6.84 18.06 -23.83
C GLY A 70 -7.70 16.80 -23.81
N SER A 71 -7.65 15.99 -22.75
CA SER A 71 -8.59 14.87 -22.56
C SER A 71 -10.00 15.39 -22.31
N PRO A 72 -11.05 14.77 -22.89
CA PRO A 72 -12.46 15.12 -22.58
C PRO A 72 -12.85 14.82 -21.13
N LEU A 73 -12.04 14.06 -20.41
CA LEU A 73 -12.22 13.73 -18.98
C LEU A 73 -11.42 14.67 -18.05
N ALA A 74 -10.62 15.57 -18.62
CA ALA A 74 -9.85 16.55 -17.87
C ALA A 74 -10.57 17.92 -17.81
N ASP A 75 -10.26 18.69 -16.77
CA ASP A 75 -10.67 20.08 -16.68
C ASP A 75 -9.78 21.01 -17.53
N ALA A 76 -10.09 22.31 -17.52
CA ALA A 76 -9.34 23.33 -18.27
C ALA A 76 -7.87 23.46 -17.82
N LYS A 77 -7.51 22.98 -16.61
CA LYS A 77 -6.14 22.96 -16.09
C LYS A 77 -5.41 21.65 -16.44
N GLY A 78 -6.08 20.67 -17.04
CA GLY A 78 -5.51 19.38 -17.45
C GLY A 78 -5.65 18.25 -16.44
N PHE A 79 -6.35 18.43 -15.32
CA PHE A 79 -6.54 17.38 -14.33
C PHE A 79 -7.69 16.45 -14.69
N ARG A 80 -7.46 15.16 -14.67
CA ARG A 80 -8.47 14.10 -14.90
C ARG A 80 -9.47 14.06 -13.75
N LEU A 81 -10.70 14.48 -14.01
CA LEU A 81 -11.75 14.59 -12.99
C LEU A 81 -12.26 13.24 -12.52
N ASP A 82 -12.29 12.24 -13.39
CA ASP A 82 -12.66 10.86 -13.05
C ASP A 82 -11.61 10.21 -12.12
N VAL A 83 -10.33 10.44 -12.36
CA VAL A 83 -9.23 9.97 -11.51
C VAL A 83 -9.29 10.63 -10.13
N ILE A 84 -9.43 11.96 -10.07
CA ILE A 84 -9.55 12.70 -8.81
C ILE A 84 -10.75 12.21 -8.00
N LYS A 85 -11.91 12.01 -8.66
CA LYS A 85 -13.12 11.50 -8.00
C LYS A 85 -12.87 10.12 -7.39
N ALA A 86 -12.23 9.20 -8.12
CA ALA A 86 -11.93 7.87 -7.61
C ALA A 86 -10.94 7.91 -6.44
N VAL A 87 -9.84 8.67 -6.56
CA VAL A 87 -8.82 8.75 -5.49
C VAL A 87 -9.37 9.40 -4.23
N LYS A 88 -10.34 10.32 -4.33
CA LYS A 88 -11.07 10.85 -3.15
C LYS A 88 -11.79 9.77 -2.35
N GLU A 89 -12.27 8.70 -2.98
CA GLU A 89 -12.91 7.58 -2.28
C GLU A 89 -11.92 6.84 -1.37
N LEU A 90 -10.63 6.89 -1.69
CA LEU A 90 -9.55 6.30 -0.88
C LEU A 90 -9.17 7.18 0.32
N LYS A 91 -9.65 8.42 0.40
CA LYS A 91 -9.27 9.40 1.43
C LYS A 91 -7.76 9.50 1.63
N VAL A 92 -7.00 9.46 0.54
CA VAL A 92 -5.53 9.51 0.59
C VAL A 92 -5.08 10.76 1.34
N PRO A 93 -4.41 10.63 2.50
CA PRO A 93 -4.09 11.77 3.36
C PRO A 93 -2.78 12.45 2.98
N VAL A 94 -1.89 11.76 2.26
CA VAL A 94 -0.57 12.25 1.87
C VAL A 94 -0.17 11.66 0.52
N ILE A 95 0.48 12.46 -0.32
CA ILE A 95 1.02 11.99 -1.62
C ILE A 95 2.49 12.36 -1.71
N ARG A 96 3.33 11.35 -1.96
CA ARG A 96 4.77 11.51 -2.24
C ARG A 96 5.00 11.76 -3.72
N TRP A 97 5.82 12.77 -4.05
CA TRP A 97 6.19 13.21 -5.41
C TRP A 97 7.57 13.92 -5.37
N PRO A 98 8.36 14.06 -6.45
CA PRO A 98 8.11 13.71 -7.86
C PRO A 98 8.51 12.27 -8.20
N GLY A 99 8.93 11.51 -7.25
CA GLY A 99 9.31 10.13 -7.48
C GLY A 99 10.06 9.56 -6.29
N GLY A 100 10.48 8.46 -6.50
CA GLY A 100 11.37 7.39 -6.74
C GLY A 100 12.65 7.82 -7.47
N CYS A 101 13.15 6.94 -8.31
CA CYS A 101 14.42 7.14 -9.00
C CYS A 101 14.44 8.38 -9.91
N PHE A 102 13.31 8.82 -10.43
CA PHE A 102 13.20 10.03 -11.24
C PHE A 102 13.81 11.25 -10.53
N VAL A 103 13.70 11.35 -9.21
CA VAL A 103 14.16 12.51 -8.46
C VAL A 103 15.66 12.80 -8.63
N ASP A 104 16.47 11.80 -8.93
CA ASP A 104 17.92 11.96 -9.10
C ASP A 104 18.33 12.86 -10.27
N SER A 105 17.43 13.07 -11.24
CA SER A 105 17.63 13.98 -12.38
C SER A 105 16.76 15.24 -12.31
N TYR A 106 15.85 15.32 -11.33
CA TYR A 106 14.89 16.40 -11.22
C TYR A 106 15.49 17.63 -10.52
N HIS A 107 15.39 18.78 -11.20
CA HIS A 107 15.75 20.10 -10.67
C HIS A 107 14.49 20.96 -10.62
N TRP A 108 14.00 21.23 -9.42
CA TRP A 108 12.69 21.83 -9.19
C TRP A 108 12.47 23.19 -9.88
N GLN A 109 13.54 24.02 -10.01
CA GLN A 109 13.46 25.32 -10.69
C GLN A 109 13.06 25.19 -12.16
N LYS A 110 13.39 24.08 -12.81
CA LYS A 110 12.99 23.81 -14.20
C LYS A 110 11.48 23.53 -14.32
N GLY A 111 10.86 23.03 -13.24
CA GLY A 111 9.44 22.67 -13.17
C GLY A 111 8.52 23.80 -12.69
N VAL A 112 9.01 25.05 -12.52
CA VAL A 112 8.21 26.19 -12.09
C VAL A 112 8.25 27.34 -13.11
N GLY A 113 7.29 28.26 -13.01
CA GLY A 113 7.18 29.41 -13.91
C GLY A 113 6.53 29.09 -15.26
N LYS A 114 6.52 30.09 -16.14
CA LYS A 114 5.78 30.03 -17.44
C LYS A 114 6.58 29.41 -18.59
N LYS A 115 7.92 29.42 -18.51
CA LYS A 115 8.80 28.94 -19.57
C LYS A 115 9.50 27.66 -19.12
N ARG A 116 8.81 26.54 -19.25
CA ARG A 116 9.35 25.21 -18.95
C ARG A 116 9.75 24.54 -20.25
N GLN A 117 10.88 23.85 -20.25
CA GLN A 117 11.37 23.12 -21.41
C GLN A 117 11.25 21.61 -21.16
N PRO A 118 10.78 20.85 -22.14
CA PRO A 118 10.86 19.39 -22.05
C PRO A 118 12.32 18.95 -22.05
N TYR A 119 12.60 17.80 -21.45
CA TYR A 119 13.93 17.19 -21.41
C TYR A 119 13.83 15.67 -21.41
N ASP A 120 14.88 15.02 -21.88
CA ASP A 120 14.99 13.56 -21.76
C ASP A 120 15.43 13.23 -20.35
N ASP A 121 14.59 12.46 -19.65
CA ASP A 121 14.94 11.90 -18.35
C ASP A 121 15.80 10.66 -18.53
N ASP A 122 17.00 10.69 -17.97
CA ASP A 122 17.99 9.61 -18.09
C ASP A 122 17.83 8.52 -17.00
N ARG A 123 16.89 8.67 -16.06
CA ARG A 123 16.59 7.66 -15.05
C ARG A 123 15.63 6.60 -15.57
N TRP A 124 14.51 7.01 -16.12
CA TRP A 124 13.50 6.11 -16.69
C TRP A 124 13.52 6.05 -18.20
N GLY A 125 14.37 6.86 -18.83
CA GLY A 125 14.46 6.92 -20.28
C GLY A 125 13.16 7.38 -20.93
N VAL A 126 12.56 8.42 -20.39
CA VAL A 126 11.31 8.99 -20.90
C VAL A 126 11.47 10.46 -21.20
N LEU A 127 10.75 10.95 -22.23
CA LEU A 127 10.62 12.39 -22.44
C LEU A 127 9.76 12.97 -21.33
N GLU A 128 10.33 13.89 -20.54
CA GLU A 128 9.59 14.66 -19.55
C GLU A 128 9.13 15.98 -20.21
N PRO A 129 7.82 16.16 -20.43
CA PRO A 129 7.29 17.39 -21.03
C PRO A 129 7.36 18.59 -20.09
N ASN A 130 7.63 18.35 -18.80
CA ASN A 130 7.81 19.36 -17.75
C ASN A 130 6.62 20.31 -17.57
N THR A 131 5.41 19.80 -17.88
CA THR A 131 4.16 20.56 -17.74
C THR A 131 3.48 20.32 -16.39
N PHE A 132 3.97 19.35 -15.61
CA PHE A 132 3.57 19.08 -14.24
C PHE A 132 4.79 19.26 -13.31
N GLY A 133 4.71 20.22 -12.42
CA GLY A 133 5.77 20.53 -11.45
C GLY A 133 5.20 20.87 -10.08
N THR A 134 5.93 21.64 -9.28
CA THR A 134 5.54 21.98 -7.91
C THR A 134 4.11 22.53 -7.81
N HIS A 135 3.73 23.45 -8.70
CA HIS A 135 2.41 24.10 -8.63
C HIS A 135 1.27 23.14 -8.92
N GLU A 136 1.42 22.32 -9.96
CA GLU A 136 0.43 21.31 -10.34
C GLU A 136 0.32 20.21 -9.27
N PHE A 137 1.44 19.84 -8.66
CA PHE A 137 1.44 18.88 -7.56
C PHE A 137 0.72 19.42 -6.32
N ILE A 138 1.00 20.65 -5.91
CA ILE A 138 0.29 21.30 -4.79
C ILE A 138 -1.20 21.44 -5.09
N GLU A 139 -1.56 21.83 -6.31
CA GLU A 139 -2.97 21.89 -6.75
C GLU A 139 -3.63 20.50 -6.67
N LEU A 140 -2.96 19.44 -7.11
CA LEU A 140 -3.45 18.06 -7.00
C LEU A 140 -3.71 17.68 -5.54
N CYS A 141 -2.76 17.92 -4.65
CA CYS A 141 -2.91 17.63 -3.22
C CYS A 141 -4.10 18.39 -2.62
N ARG A 142 -4.24 19.68 -2.91
CA ARG A 142 -5.39 20.49 -2.44
C ARG A 142 -6.73 19.96 -2.96
N ARG A 143 -6.79 19.52 -4.22
CA ARG A 143 -8.00 18.91 -4.78
C ARG A 143 -8.38 17.61 -4.11
N LEU A 144 -7.40 16.83 -3.68
CA LEU A 144 -7.62 15.55 -3.00
C LEU A 144 -7.85 15.70 -1.49
N GLY A 145 -7.45 16.83 -0.90
CA GLY A 145 -7.41 17.03 0.54
C GLY A 145 -6.23 16.29 1.18
N ALA A 146 -5.14 16.11 0.41
CA ALA A 146 -3.94 15.40 0.84
C ALA A 146 -2.80 16.38 1.17
N GLU A 147 -1.94 15.99 2.12
CA GLU A 147 -0.68 16.66 2.39
C GLU A 147 0.34 16.38 1.30
N PRO A 148 1.08 17.38 0.82
CA PRO A 148 2.20 17.16 -0.08
C PRO A 148 3.41 16.61 0.67
N TYR A 149 4.01 15.55 0.13
CA TYR A 149 5.28 15.00 0.57
C TYR A 149 6.28 15.06 -0.59
N ILE A 150 7.29 15.92 -0.48
CA ILE A 150 8.26 16.17 -1.56
C ILE A 150 9.54 15.37 -1.31
N CYS A 151 9.89 14.53 -2.29
CA CYS A 151 11.19 13.87 -2.35
C CYS A 151 12.16 14.74 -3.16
N GLN A 152 13.36 15.00 -2.63
CA GLN A 152 14.33 15.90 -3.23
C GLN A 152 15.45 15.15 -3.94
N ASN A 153 16.08 15.81 -4.91
CA ASN A 153 17.25 15.29 -5.59
C ASN A 153 18.48 15.32 -4.67
N SER A 154 18.86 14.18 -4.10
CA SER A 154 20.06 14.09 -3.26
C SER A 154 21.39 14.26 -4.01
N LEU A 155 21.38 14.27 -5.36
CA LEU A 155 22.55 14.57 -6.17
C LEU A 155 22.72 16.07 -6.43
N ALA A 156 21.66 16.88 -6.25
CA ALA A 156 21.72 18.33 -6.32
C ALA A 156 22.51 18.94 -5.15
N SER A 157 22.76 20.24 -5.17
CA SER A 157 23.43 20.93 -4.06
C SER A 157 22.53 21.02 -2.83
N ILE A 158 23.13 21.09 -1.65
CA ILE A 158 22.40 21.34 -0.38
C ILE A 158 21.59 22.62 -0.48
N GLN A 159 22.16 23.65 -1.12
CA GLN A 159 21.49 24.94 -1.31
C GLN A 159 20.23 24.79 -2.17
N GLU A 160 20.29 24.04 -3.29
CA GLU A 160 19.11 23.80 -4.14
C GLU A 160 17.98 23.13 -3.37
N MET A 161 18.31 22.18 -2.50
CA MET A 161 17.31 21.50 -1.67
C MET A 161 16.67 22.45 -0.63
N ALA A 162 17.47 23.28 0.04
CA ALA A 162 16.99 24.29 0.97
C ALA A 162 16.17 25.39 0.27
N ASP A 163 16.57 25.78 -0.95
CA ASP A 163 15.88 26.75 -1.77
C ASP A 163 14.47 26.26 -2.17
N TRP A 164 14.29 24.96 -2.37
CA TRP A 164 12.95 24.42 -2.65
C TRP A 164 12.01 24.52 -1.44
N VAL A 165 12.53 24.28 -0.24
CA VAL A 165 11.78 24.54 1.00
C VAL A 165 11.44 26.03 1.09
N ALA A 166 12.39 26.93 0.83
CA ALA A 166 12.13 28.37 0.85
C ALA A 166 11.09 28.79 -0.22
N TYR A 167 11.16 28.21 -1.41
CA TYR A 167 10.16 28.46 -2.47
C TYR A 167 8.75 28.04 -2.04
N CYS A 168 8.63 26.92 -1.34
CA CYS A 168 7.33 26.42 -0.89
C CYS A 168 6.81 27.15 0.35
N ASN A 169 7.67 27.48 1.33
CA ASN A 169 7.23 27.82 2.67
C ASN A 169 7.59 29.25 3.12
N ALA A 170 8.64 29.87 2.55
CA ALA A 170 9.04 31.19 3.00
C ALA A 170 7.96 32.25 2.73
N THR A 171 7.76 33.18 3.67
CA THR A 171 6.84 34.32 3.57
C THR A 171 7.50 35.58 3.02
N THR A 172 8.84 35.64 3.03
CA THR A 172 9.65 36.76 2.54
C THR A 172 10.90 36.25 1.85
N GLY A 173 11.58 37.17 1.13
CA GLY A 173 12.84 36.87 0.46
C GLY A 173 12.68 36.39 -0.99
N PRO A 174 13.81 36.08 -1.66
CA PRO A 174 13.84 35.94 -3.13
C PRO A 174 12.98 34.79 -3.65
N PHE A 175 12.83 33.70 -2.90
CA PHE A 175 12.01 32.55 -3.30
C PHE A 175 10.52 32.78 -3.06
N ALA A 176 10.13 33.52 -2.00
CA ALA A 176 8.77 33.98 -1.81
C ALA A 176 8.34 34.94 -2.93
N GLU A 177 9.19 35.92 -3.29
CA GLU A 177 8.97 36.82 -4.42
C GLU A 177 8.90 36.07 -5.77
N MET A 178 9.72 35.04 -5.94
CA MET A 178 9.69 34.20 -7.15
C MET A 178 8.37 33.40 -7.23
N ARG A 179 7.90 32.86 -6.11
CA ARG A 179 6.60 32.17 -6.03
C ARG A 179 5.45 33.12 -6.34
N GLU A 180 5.45 34.33 -5.79
CA GLU A 180 4.45 35.37 -6.07
C GLU A 180 4.44 35.76 -7.55
N LYS A 181 5.61 36.01 -8.16
CA LYS A 181 5.74 36.28 -9.61
C LYS A 181 5.22 35.12 -10.47
N ASN A 182 5.25 33.92 -9.96
CA ASN A 182 4.68 32.74 -10.61
C ASN A 182 3.17 32.58 -10.35
N GLY A 183 2.53 33.52 -9.64
CA GLY A 183 1.08 33.55 -9.41
C GLY A 183 0.63 32.92 -8.09
N HIS A 184 1.55 32.66 -7.17
CA HIS A 184 1.27 32.02 -5.88
C HIS A 184 1.84 32.86 -4.73
N PRO A 185 1.14 33.96 -4.30
CA PRO A 185 1.66 34.82 -3.24
C PRO A 185 1.75 34.10 -1.87
N GLU A 186 0.78 33.24 -1.58
CA GLU A 186 0.74 32.52 -0.30
C GLU A 186 1.69 31.33 -0.29
N PRO A 187 2.34 31.01 0.85
CA PRO A 187 3.16 29.83 1.01
C PRO A 187 2.32 28.55 0.83
N PHE A 188 2.97 27.51 0.31
CA PHE A 188 2.33 26.22 0.13
C PHE A 188 2.24 25.41 1.41
N ASN A 189 3.10 25.71 2.41
CA ASN A 189 3.17 25.06 3.71
C ASN A 189 3.43 23.54 3.60
N VAL A 190 4.40 23.16 2.80
CA VAL A 190 4.80 21.76 2.63
C VAL A 190 5.53 21.29 3.88
N ARG A 191 4.95 20.30 4.57
CA ARG A 191 5.49 19.80 5.82
C ARG A 191 6.48 18.64 5.64
N PHE A 192 6.22 17.72 4.70
CA PHE A 192 6.98 16.47 4.56
C PHE A 192 8.02 16.58 3.44
N TRP A 193 9.28 16.27 3.78
CA TRP A 193 10.40 16.37 2.87
C TRP A 193 11.34 15.16 3.00
N SER A 194 11.67 14.49 1.89
CA SER A 194 12.68 13.44 1.87
C SER A 194 13.98 13.93 1.23
N VAL A 195 15.10 13.61 1.85
CA VAL A 195 16.44 13.85 1.30
C VAL A 195 16.83 12.68 0.41
N GLY A 196 16.39 12.71 -0.84
CA GLY A 196 16.68 11.70 -1.85
C GLY A 196 15.81 10.44 -1.76
N ASN A 197 16.09 9.52 -2.69
CA ASN A 197 15.40 8.25 -2.85
C ASN A 197 16.41 7.10 -2.88
N GLU A 198 16.20 6.05 -2.07
CA GLU A 198 16.94 4.77 -2.10
C GLU A 198 18.48 4.91 -2.14
N LYS A 199 19.02 5.90 -1.45
CA LYS A 199 20.46 6.10 -1.34
C LYS A 199 21.00 5.44 -0.09
N VAL A 200 22.25 4.98 -0.20
CA VAL A 200 22.96 4.31 0.89
C VAL A 200 24.41 4.81 0.98
N GLY A 201 25.04 4.49 2.11
CA GLY A 201 26.45 4.74 2.34
C GLY A 201 26.73 6.06 3.05
N ARG A 202 27.94 6.13 3.65
CA ARG A 202 28.31 7.22 4.57
C ARG A 202 28.28 8.61 3.92
N GLY A 203 28.74 8.72 2.67
CA GLY A 203 28.69 10.02 1.96
C GLY A 203 27.28 10.56 1.77
N TYR A 204 26.32 9.67 1.54
CA TYR A 204 24.90 10.04 1.52
C TYR A 204 24.42 10.47 2.91
N ILE A 205 24.76 9.71 3.95
CA ILE A 205 24.36 10.01 5.33
C ILE A 205 24.92 11.36 5.80
N ASP A 206 26.17 11.68 5.49
CA ASP A 206 26.76 12.98 5.80
C ASP A 206 26.00 14.11 5.09
N LYS A 207 25.63 13.90 3.81
CA LYS A 207 24.84 14.86 3.05
C LYS A 207 23.43 15.02 3.61
N VAL A 208 22.80 13.94 4.10
CA VAL A 208 21.49 14.01 4.79
C VAL A 208 21.56 14.94 6.00
N ARG A 209 22.59 14.80 6.86
CA ARG A 209 22.81 15.68 8.00
C ARG A 209 22.84 17.14 7.57
N ASP A 210 23.73 17.47 6.62
CA ASP A 210 23.99 18.84 6.22
C ASP A 210 22.77 19.46 5.51
N THR A 211 22.06 18.64 4.71
CA THR A 211 20.84 19.07 4.01
C THR A 211 19.69 19.29 4.98
N ALA A 212 19.43 18.34 5.89
CA ALA A 212 18.36 18.45 6.87
C ALA A 212 18.56 19.67 7.78
N GLU A 213 19.80 19.93 8.21
CA GLU A 213 20.15 21.14 8.96
C GLU A 213 19.87 22.42 8.16
N ALA A 214 20.27 22.47 6.88
CA ALA A 214 20.02 23.61 6.02
C ALA A 214 18.53 23.86 5.78
N MET A 215 17.77 22.81 5.53
CA MET A 215 16.32 22.89 5.33
C MET A 215 15.58 23.36 6.60
N LYS A 216 15.92 22.81 7.78
CA LYS A 216 15.33 23.23 9.06
C LYS A 216 15.72 24.65 9.46
N LYS A 217 16.83 25.21 8.96
CA LYS A 217 17.14 26.64 9.10
C LYS A 217 16.21 27.54 8.27
N VAL A 218 15.68 27.04 7.17
CA VAL A 218 14.67 27.76 6.37
C VAL A 218 13.31 27.71 7.02
N ASP A 219 12.91 26.51 7.49
CA ASP A 219 11.64 26.28 8.16
C ASP A 219 11.82 25.12 9.17
N GLU A 220 11.83 25.45 10.45
CA GLU A 220 12.03 24.47 11.53
C GLU A 220 10.83 23.51 11.73
N SER A 221 9.66 23.89 11.20
CA SER A 221 8.42 23.12 11.35
C SER A 221 8.31 21.92 10.41
N ILE A 222 9.19 21.83 9.41
CA ILE A 222 9.17 20.71 8.44
C ILE A 222 9.58 19.38 9.09
N LEU A 223 9.02 18.31 8.56
CA LEU A 223 9.37 16.94 8.92
C LEU A 223 10.29 16.33 7.86
N VAL A 224 11.47 15.94 8.29
CA VAL A 224 12.52 15.46 7.38
C VAL A 224 12.63 13.94 7.43
N THR A 225 12.69 13.35 6.24
CA THR A 225 12.84 11.92 6.00
C THR A 225 14.11 11.66 5.20
N CYS A 226 14.69 10.49 5.34
CA CYS A 226 15.74 10.01 4.45
C CYS A 226 15.65 8.50 4.27
N SER A 227 16.28 7.98 3.21
CA SER A 227 16.40 6.53 3.01
C SER A 227 17.08 5.85 4.20
N GLY A 228 16.35 4.91 4.80
CA GLY A 228 16.87 4.04 5.86
C GLY A 228 17.03 2.61 5.37
N SER A 229 16.03 2.10 4.66
CA SER A 229 16.03 0.73 4.15
C SER A 229 15.28 0.65 2.83
N HIS A 230 15.75 -0.18 1.90
CA HIS A 230 15.04 -0.51 0.67
C HIS A 230 15.31 -1.98 0.29
N GLY A 231 14.27 -2.62 -0.28
CA GLY A 231 14.27 -4.05 -0.55
C GLY A 231 14.25 -4.88 0.74
N PRO A 232 14.61 -6.16 0.70
CA PRO A 232 14.48 -7.09 1.83
C PRO A 232 15.41 -6.78 3.02
N ARG A 233 16.23 -5.74 2.92
CA ARG A 233 17.14 -5.31 4.00
C ARG A 233 16.40 -4.43 4.98
N ALA A 234 16.19 -4.93 6.17
CA ALA A 234 15.58 -4.19 7.27
C ALA A 234 16.60 -3.67 8.30
N ASP A 235 17.90 -3.95 8.09
CA ASP A 235 19.00 -3.47 8.93
C ASP A 235 19.41 -2.05 8.53
N ILE A 236 19.37 -1.15 9.48
CA ILE A 236 19.72 0.26 9.29
C ILE A 236 21.17 0.48 9.74
N ASP A 237 21.97 1.19 8.93
CA ASP A 237 23.34 1.53 9.32
C ASP A 237 23.32 2.42 10.58
N PRO A 238 23.89 1.98 11.73
CA PRO A 238 23.94 2.77 12.95
C PRO A 238 24.61 4.15 12.79
N TYR A 239 25.44 4.30 11.75
CA TYR A 239 26.06 5.58 11.41
C TYR A 239 25.01 6.63 11.04
N LEU A 240 23.88 6.23 10.44
CA LEU A 240 22.77 7.13 10.13
C LEU A 240 22.24 7.82 11.39
N PHE A 241 21.88 7.04 12.39
CA PHE A 241 21.34 7.57 13.63
C PHE A 241 22.33 8.47 14.37
N LYS A 242 23.59 8.04 14.46
CA LYS A 242 24.65 8.81 15.10
C LYS A 242 24.91 10.15 14.41
N THR A 243 24.82 10.19 13.07
CA THR A 243 25.25 11.36 12.27
C THR A 243 24.11 12.32 11.98
N ALA A 244 22.96 11.80 11.55
CA ALA A 244 21.83 12.58 11.07
C ALA A 244 20.57 12.49 11.97
N GLY A 245 20.50 11.50 12.88
CA GLY A 245 19.28 11.18 13.63
C GLY A 245 18.62 12.34 14.34
N LYS A 246 19.37 13.30 14.89
CA LYS A 246 18.82 14.49 15.57
C LYS A 246 18.02 15.44 14.65
N TYR A 247 18.20 15.32 13.34
CA TYR A 247 17.51 16.14 12.34
C TYR A 247 16.37 15.41 11.65
N LEU A 248 16.23 14.09 11.91
CA LEU A 248 15.23 13.25 11.26
C LEU A 248 14.01 13.11 12.14
N ASP A 249 12.86 13.20 11.52
CA ASP A 249 11.55 12.96 12.11
C ASP A 249 10.99 11.59 11.69
N LEU A 250 11.30 11.19 10.44
CA LEU A 250 10.86 9.95 9.84
C LEU A 250 12.03 9.20 9.19
N LEU A 251 11.91 7.87 9.13
CA LEU A 251 12.82 7.00 8.40
C LEU A 251 12.07 6.34 7.26
N SER A 252 12.52 6.60 6.03
CA SER A 252 11.96 6.01 4.80
C SER A 252 12.33 4.54 4.70
N VAL A 253 11.32 3.70 4.50
CA VAL A 253 11.46 2.25 4.32
C VAL A 253 10.70 1.84 3.06
N HIS A 254 11.36 1.06 2.20
CA HIS A 254 10.78 0.57 0.95
C HIS A 254 10.83 -0.96 0.89
N GLU A 255 9.76 -1.59 0.43
CA GLU A 255 9.76 -3.02 0.09
C GLU A 255 8.69 -3.36 -0.94
N TYR A 256 9.10 -4.19 -1.90
CA TYR A 256 8.25 -4.84 -2.88
C TYR A 256 8.47 -6.34 -2.76
N TRP A 257 7.47 -7.08 -2.29
CA TRP A 257 7.64 -8.48 -1.89
C TRP A 257 7.77 -9.46 -3.04
N ILE A 258 7.17 -9.15 -4.21
CA ILE A 258 7.38 -9.91 -5.45
C ILE A 258 8.15 -9.03 -6.43
N PRO A 259 9.41 -9.33 -6.72
CA PRO A 259 10.16 -8.62 -7.73
C PRO A 259 9.62 -8.97 -9.12
N ASN A 260 9.40 -7.95 -9.93
CA ASN A 260 9.14 -8.02 -11.38
C ASN A 260 7.81 -8.62 -11.86
N LEU A 261 6.99 -7.77 -12.44
CA LEU A 261 5.90 -8.14 -13.36
C LEU A 261 6.44 -8.43 -14.78
N GLN A 262 7.50 -9.26 -14.91
CA GLN A 262 8.11 -9.50 -16.23
C GLN A 262 7.34 -10.50 -17.08
N GLU A 263 6.52 -11.34 -16.48
CA GLU A 263 5.92 -12.49 -17.14
C GLU A 263 4.50 -12.26 -17.66
N HIS A 264 3.98 -11.05 -17.62
CA HIS A 264 2.65 -10.68 -18.13
C HIS A 264 1.48 -11.58 -17.69
N HIS A 265 1.63 -12.26 -16.55
CA HIS A 265 0.57 -13.00 -15.88
C HIS A 265 0.59 -12.74 -14.38
N ALA A 266 -0.56 -12.87 -13.73
CA ALA A 266 -0.64 -12.72 -12.29
C ALA A 266 0.17 -13.83 -11.60
N PRO A 267 0.97 -13.51 -10.57
CA PRO A 267 1.60 -14.53 -9.75
C PRO A 267 0.55 -15.42 -9.10
N ASP A 268 0.95 -16.65 -8.81
CA ASP A 268 0.11 -17.60 -8.09
C ASP A 268 -0.38 -17.05 -6.74
N TYR A 269 -1.68 -17.19 -6.48
CA TYR A 269 -2.33 -16.66 -5.29
C TYR A 269 -1.67 -17.12 -3.99
N LEU A 270 -1.37 -18.44 -3.87
CA LEU A 270 -0.77 -18.98 -2.64
C LEU A 270 0.64 -18.45 -2.41
N SER A 271 1.43 -18.29 -3.47
CA SER A 271 2.75 -17.65 -3.40
C SER A 271 2.64 -16.23 -2.81
N CYS A 272 1.63 -15.46 -3.23
CA CYS A 272 1.37 -14.13 -2.70
C CYS A 272 0.98 -14.17 -1.22
N MET A 273 0.11 -15.12 -0.83
CA MET A 273 -0.33 -15.23 0.57
C MET A 273 0.82 -15.60 1.51
N MET A 274 1.80 -16.39 1.06
CA MET A 274 2.98 -16.72 1.87
C MET A 274 3.83 -15.49 2.24
N LEU A 275 3.63 -14.37 1.57
CA LEU A 275 4.30 -13.10 1.85
C LEU A 275 3.53 -12.21 2.84
N SER A 276 2.30 -12.55 3.17
CA SER A 276 1.37 -11.66 3.91
C SER A 276 1.77 -11.38 5.37
N GLU A 277 2.66 -12.16 5.97
CA GLU A 277 3.23 -11.91 7.32
C GLU A 277 4.61 -11.20 7.26
N LYS A 278 5.17 -10.98 6.05
CA LYS A 278 6.47 -10.32 5.89
C LYS A 278 6.49 -8.86 6.30
N PRO A 279 5.43 -8.04 6.06
CA PRO A 279 5.38 -6.67 6.52
C PRO A 279 5.61 -6.52 8.03
N ASP A 280 4.96 -7.32 8.87
CA ASP A 280 5.19 -7.32 10.33
C ASP A 280 6.64 -7.60 10.69
N THR A 281 7.25 -8.59 10.02
CA THR A 281 8.65 -8.97 10.24
C THR A 281 9.60 -7.83 9.87
N HIS A 282 9.35 -7.17 8.73
CA HIS A 282 10.16 -6.05 8.25
C HIS A 282 10.07 -4.85 9.20
N ILE A 283 8.85 -4.43 9.55
CA ILE A 283 8.61 -3.34 10.49
C ILE A 283 9.30 -3.63 11.84
N SER A 284 9.16 -4.84 12.37
CA SER A 284 9.78 -5.23 13.64
C SER A 284 11.31 -5.11 13.61
N ALA A 285 11.95 -5.45 12.49
CA ALA A 285 13.40 -5.34 12.33
C ALA A 285 13.86 -3.86 12.28
N VAL A 286 13.10 -3.00 11.59
CA VAL A 286 13.38 -1.55 11.54
C VAL A 286 13.17 -0.93 12.92
N VAL A 287 12.08 -1.24 13.61
CA VAL A 287 11.81 -0.77 14.98
C VAL A 287 12.95 -1.16 15.92
N LYS A 288 13.44 -2.40 15.82
CA LYS A 288 14.59 -2.85 16.60
C LYS A 288 15.83 -1.99 16.36
N SER A 289 16.15 -1.66 15.09
CA SER A 289 17.30 -0.81 14.76
C SER A 289 17.17 0.62 15.33
N ILE A 290 15.97 1.18 15.30
CA ILE A 290 15.66 2.51 15.88
C ILE A 290 15.80 2.46 17.42
N ASP A 291 15.31 1.38 18.05
CA ASP A 291 15.35 1.18 19.50
C ASP A 291 16.78 1.00 20.01
N GLU A 292 17.59 0.16 19.33
CA GLU A 292 19.03 -0.04 19.61
C GLU A 292 19.84 1.26 19.49
N ALA A 293 19.41 2.20 18.63
CA ALA A 293 19.99 3.54 18.53
C ALA A 293 19.50 4.51 19.61
N GLY A 294 18.56 4.12 20.48
CA GLY A 294 17.96 4.98 21.49
C GLY A 294 17.04 6.07 20.95
N MET A 295 16.53 5.91 19.72
CA MET A 295 15.73 6.93 19.02
C MET A 295 14.25 6.55 18.86
N ARG A 296 13.80 5.48 19.53
CA ARG A 296 12.39 5.10 19.52
C ARG A 296 11.53 6.21 20.14
N GLY A 297 10.45 6.56 19.47
CA GLY A 297 9.58 7.69 19.86
C GLY A 297 9.99 9.02 19.22
N GLN A 298 11.28 9.26 18.95
CA GLN A 298 11.75 10.45 18.21
C GLN A 298 11.62 10.23 16.69
N ILE A 299 12.14 9.11 16.17
CA ILE A 299 12.07 8.78 14.74
C ILE A 299 10.96 7.76 14.53
N LYS A 300 10.04 8.09 13.62
CA LYS A 300 8.95 7.21 13.19
C LYS A 300 9.25 6.59 11.84
N ILE A 301 8.54 5.55 11.45
CA ILE A 301 8.67 4.88 10.17
C ILE A 301 7.69 5.50 9.17
N ALA A 302 8.22 5.97 8.05
CA ALA A 302 7.48 6.18 6.82
C ALA A 302 7.74 5.01 5.89
N PHE A 303 6.79 4.10 5.77
CA PHE A 303 6.87 3.03 4.77
C PHE A 303 6.44 3.61 3.40
N ASP A 304 7.24 4.54 2.87
CA ASP A 304 6.83 5.49 1.84
C ASP A 304 6.99 4.99 0.40
N GLU A 305 7.41 3.72 0.24
CA GLU A 305 7.16 2.90 -0.95
C GLU A 305 6.87 1.46 -0.54
N TRP A 306 5.66 0.99 -0.83
CA TRP A 306 5.31 -0.41 -0.63
C TRP A 306 4.33 -0.90 -1.68
N ASN A 307 4.45 -2.16 -2.07
CA ASN A 307 3.44 -2.88 -2.83
C ASN A 307 3.75 -4.39 -2.79
N LEU A 308 2.74 -5.25 -3.05
CA LEU A 308 2.99 -6.67 -3.29
C LEU A 308 3.95 -6.87 -4.46
N ARG A 309 3.78 -6.09 -5.52
CA ARG A 309 4.49 -6.23 -6.79
C ARG A 309 5.44 -5.09 -7.04
N SER A 310 6.66 -5.41 -7.43
CA SER A 310 7.60 -4.45 -7.99
C SER A 310 7.34 -4.25 -9.48
N TRP A 311 7.54 -3.05 -9.95
CA TRP A 311 7.57 -2.74 -11.37
C TRP A 311 8.97 -2.29 -11.76
N HIS A 312 9.59 -3.00 -12.70
CA HIS A 312 10.87 -2.60 -13.27
C HIS A 312 10.74 -2.32 -14.76
N HIS A 313 11.42 -1.29 -15.20
CA HIS A 313 11.58 -1.01 -16.61
C HIS A 313 12.39 -2.14 -17.25
N PRO A 314 11.88 -2.83 -18.29
CA PRO A 314 12.58 -3.98 -18.90
C PRO A 314 13.92 -3.65 -19.56
N GLY A 315 14.37 -2.45 -19.60
CA GLY A 315 15.70 -2.02 -20.10
C GLY A 315 16.50 -1.24 -19.10
N PHE A 316 16.01 -1.12 -17.85
CA PHE A 316 16.72 -0.41 -16.79
C PHE A 316 17.71 -1.36 -16.13
N SER A 317 18.98 -1.21 -16.44
CA SER A 317 20.07 -1.92 -15.78
C SER A 317 20.66 -1.07 -14.66
N GLY A 318 19.93 -0.92 -13.54
CA GLY A 318 20.46 -0.23 -12.37
C GLY A 318 20.74 1.27 -12.57
N HIS A 319 21.43 1.87 -11.64
CA HIS A 319 21.66 3.30 -11.47
C HIS A 319 22.54 4.02 -12.55
N GLN A 320 22.62 3.49 -13.76
CA GLN A 320 23.40 4.11 -14.82
C GLN A 320 22.50 4.95 -15.72
N PRO A 321 22.77 6.26 -15.85
CA PRO A 321 22.06 7.10 -16.80
C PRO A 321 22.30 6.59 -18.23
N ARG A 322 21.22 6.37 -18.98
CA ARG A 322 21.30 6.05 -20.41
C ARG A 322 20.84 7.25 -21.21
N LYS A 323 21.62 7.61 -22.22
CA LYS A 323 21.11 8.47 -23.28
C LYS A 323 20.08 7.66 -24.08
N VAL A 324 18.82 8.06 -24.01
CA VAL A 324 17.72 7.32 -24.62
C VAL A 324 17.52 7.83 -26.04
N ASP A 325 17.61 6.93 -27.03
CA ASP A 325 17.16 7.19 -28.38
C ASP A 325 15.74 6.65 -28.57
N TYR A 326 14.76 7.54 -28.59
CA TYR A 326 13.34 7.18 -28.76
C TYR A 326 12.99 6.67 -30.18
N GLN A 327 13.92 6.71 -31.12
CA GLN A 327 13.78 6.12 -32.45
C GLN A 327 14.38 4.70 -32.50
N ASP A 328 15.09 4.29 -31.45
CA ASP A 328 15.65 2.95 -31.35
C ASP A 328 14.52 1.90 -31.23
N PRO A 329 14.47 0.90 -32.14
CA PRO A 329 13.47 -0.16 -32.10
C PRO A 329 13.45 -0.93 -30.76
N GLU A 330 14.60 -1.08 -30.09
CA GLU A 330 14.67 -1.75 -28.79
C GLU A 330 13.99 -0.91 -27.72
N ILE A 331 14.22 0.39 -27.68
CA ILE A 331 13.55 1.32 -26.75
C ILE A 331 12.03 1.34 -26.99
N ILE A 332 11.61 1.37 -28.27
CA ILE A 332 10.18 1.30 -28.62
C ILE A 332 9.57 -0.03 -28.13
N ALA A 333 10.27 -1.15 -28.30
CA ALA A 333 9.82 -2.45 -27.82
C ALA A 333 9.70 -2.50 -26.30
N LEU A 334 10.65 -1.89 -25.57
CA LEU A 334 10.65 -1.76 -24.13
C LEU A 334 9.48 -0.91 -23.62
N ILE A 335 9.18 0.21 -24.28
CA ILE A 335 8.04 1.06 -23.95
C ILE A 335 6.72 0.29 -24.13
N LYS A 336 6.58 -0.46 -25.25
CA LYS A 336 5.41 -1.30 -25.50
C LYS A 336 5.27 -2.44 -24.48
N ALA A 337 6.38 -3.07 -24.10
CA ALA A 337 6.37 -4.09 -23.05
C ALA A 337 5.96 -3.51 -21.69
N ARG A 338 6.37 -2.27 -21.41
CA ARG A 338 5.95 -1.54 -20.20
C ARG A 338 4.44 -1.34 -20.15
N GLU A 339 3.82 -1.00 -21.27
CA GLU A 339 2.37 -0.79 -21.33
C GLU A 339 1.58 -2.07 -21.02
N LYS A 340 2.12 -3.25 -21.35
CA LYS A 340 1.50 -4.55 -20.99
C LYS A 340 1.45 -4.79 -19.47
N SER A 341 2.40 -4.25 -18.70
CA SER A 341 2.36 -4.38 -17.23
C SER A 341 1.21 -3.62 -16.58
N LEU A 342 0.52 -2.76 -17.32
CA LEU A 342 -0.67 -2.05 -16.87
C LEU A 342 -1.95 -2.88 -16.96
N GLU A 343 -1.90 -4.06 -17.59
CA GLU A 343 -3.09 -4.89 -17.81
C GLU A 343 -3.79 -5.22 -16.49
N PRO A 344 -5.08 -4.90 -16.36
CA PRO A 344 -5.83 -5.12 -15.13
C PRO A 344 -5.85 -6.58 -14.67
N SER A 345 -5.79 -7.54 -15.59
CA SER A 345 -5.75 -8.99 -15.32
C SER A 345 -4.58 -9.46 -14.44
N LEU A 346 -3.55 -8.64 -14.30
CA LEU A 346 -2.43 -8.92 -13.41
C LEU A 346 -2.75 -8.71 -11.93
N TYR A 347 -3.84 -8.01 -11.60
CA TYR A 347 -4.17 -7.54 -10.23
C TYR A 347 -5.41 -8.24 -9.70
N THR A 348 -5.19 -9.33 -8.96
CA THR A 348 -6.23 -10.27 -8.52
C THR A 348 -6.63 -10.08 -7.05
N MET A 349 -7.42 -11.00 -6.49
CA MET A 349 -7.73 -11.01 -5.05
C MET A 349 -6.48 -11.14 -4.18
N ALA A 350 -5.36 -11.66 -4.72
CA ALA A 350 -4.09 -11.69 -4.00
C ALA A 350 -3.62 -10.28 -3.61
N ASP A 351 -3.77 -9.29 -4.52
CA ASP A 351 -3.40 -7.89 -4.25
C ASP A 351 -4.30 -7.28 -3.17
N ALA A 352 -5.61 -7.58 -3.21
CA ALA A 352 -6.56 -7.10 -2.21
C ALA A 352 -6.21 -7.60 -0.80
N LEU A 353 -5.93 -8.90 -0.65
CA LEU A 353 -5.65 -9.49 0.66
C LEU A 353 -4.24 -9.18 1.15
N PHE A 354 -3.26 -9.06 0.25
CA PHE A 354 -1.95 -8.58 0.65
C PHE A 354 -2.00 -7.13 1.14
N CYS A 355 -2.74 -6.26 0.46
CA CYS A 355 -2.97 -4.88 0.88
C CYS A 355 -3.60 -4.81 2.29
N ALA A 356 -4.60 -5.66 2.58
CA ALA A 356 -5.18 -5.78 3.92
C ALA A 356 -4.14 -6.25 4.96
N SER A 357 -3.30 -7.24 4.61
CA SER A 357 -2.24 -7.74 5.49
C SER A 357 -1.22 -6.65 5.81
N PHE A 358 -0.84 -5.84 4.81
CA PHE A 358 0.08 -4.71 5.01
C PHE A 358 -0.49 -3.66 5.97
N TYR A 359 -1.75 -3.26 5.76
CA TYR A 359 -2.40 -2.31 6.66
C TYR A 359 -2.57 -2.86 8.08
N ASN A 360 -2.89 -4.15 8.22
CA ASN A 360 -2.93 -4.80 9.52
C ASN A 360 -1.57 -4.72 10.23
N ALA A 361 -0.47 -4.91 9.49
CA ALA A 361 0.88 -4.78 10.03
C ALA A 361 1.18 -3.34 10.49
N CYS A 362 0.82 -2.32 9.70
CA CYS A 362 0.98 -0.91 10.09
C CYS A 362 0.16 -0.60 11.36
N LEU A 363 -1.10 -1.03 11.41
CA LEU A 363 -2.01 -0.79 12.54
C LEU A 363 -1.54 -1.47 13.82
N ARG A 364 -1.01 -2.72 13.75
CA ARG A 364 -0.40 -3.38 14.91
C ARG A 364 0.81 -2.63 15.46
N ASN A 365 1.51 -1.92 14.58
CA ASN A 365 2.71 -1.14 14.90
C ASN A 365 2.44 0.38 14.89
N ALA A 366 1.23 0.82 15.28
CA ALA A 366 0.78 2.21 15.22
C ALA A 366 1.66 3.20 16.00
N ASP A 367 2.37 2.75 17.04
CA ASP A 367 3.31 3.60 17.80
C ASP A 367 4.56 3.95 16.99
N ASP A 368 4.92 3.15 16.01
CA ASP A 368 6.18 3.25 15.28
C ASP A 368 5.99 3.63 13.81
N VAL A 369 4.93 3.13 13.14
CA VAL A 369 4.60 3.43 11.74
C VAL A 369 3.57 4.54 11.67
N THR A 370 3.96 5.71 11.18
CA THR A 370 3.07 6.88 11.10
C THR A 370 2.76 7.31 9.66
N MET A 371 3.40 6.72 8.67
CA MET A 371 3.12 6.99 7.26
C MET A 371 3.36 5.73 6.43
N ALA A 372 2.52 5.51 5.41
CA ALA A 372 2.77 4.52 4.38
C ALA A 372 2.17 4.98 3.04
N ASN A 373 2.96 4.86 1.96
CA ASN A 373 2.55 5.30 0.64
C ASN A 373 2.58 4.12 -0.32
N ILE A 374 1.41 3.70 -0.81
CA ILE A 374 1.37 2.66 -1.84
C ILE A 374 2.05 3.15 -3.11
N ALA A 375 2.94 2.37 -3.66
CA ALA A 375 3.71 2.68 -4.86
C ALA A 375 3.26 1.81 -6.04
N CYS A 376 2.52 2.38 -6.99
CA CYS A 376 2.00 3.74 -7.09
C CYS A 376 0.52 3.80 -6.73
N ILE A 377 -0.09 5.00 -6.72
CA ILE A 377 -1.54 5.10 -6.50
C ILE A 377 -2.35 4.97 -7.81
N VAL A 378 -1.76 5.34 -8.94
CA VAL A 378 -2.40 5.34 -10.26
C VAL A 378 -1.50 4.61 -11.25
N ASN A 379 -2.09 3.73 -12.06
CA ASN A 379 -1.40 2.94 -13.08
C ASN A 379 -0.26 2.09 -12.50
N GLN A 380 0.73 1.70 -13.29
CA GLN A 380 1.78 0.76 -12.88
C GLN A 380 1.19 -0.35 -11.99
N THR A 381 1.70 -0.49 -10.78
CA THR A 381 1.23 -1.45 -9.77
C THR A 381 0.10 -0.90 -8.87
N GLY A 382 -0.44 0.26 -9.21
CA GLY A 382 -1.41 0.99 -8.38
C GLY A 382 -2.83 0.43 -8.38
N PRO A 383 -3.63 0.82 -7.39
CA PRO A 383 -5.01 0.39 -7.24
C PRO A 383 -5.97 0.90 -8.33
N LEU A 384 -5.61 1.99 -9.01
CA LEU A 384 -6.45 2.60 -10.03
C LEU A 384 -5.79 2.52 -11.41
N TYR A 385 -6.40 1.76 -12.31
CA TYR A 385 -6.01 1.75 -13.71
C TYR A 385 -6.74 2.86 -14.48
N VAL A 386 -5.98 3.70 -15.17
CA VAL A 386 -6.50 4.83 -15.96
C VAL A 386 -6.26 4.57 -17.44
N HIS A 387 -7.30 4.74 -18.24
CA HIS A 387 -7.24 4.59 -19.69
C HIS A 387 -7.94 5.78 -20.38
N PRO A 388 -7.79 5.96 -21.71
CA PRO A 388 -8.32 7.14 -22.41
C PRO A 388 -9.82 7.38 -22.27
N LYS A 389 -10.60 6.33 -21.97
CA LYS A 389 -12.07 6.40 -21.87
C LYS A 389 -12.60 6.34 -20.43
N GLY A 390 -11.73 6.26 -19.41
CA GLY A 390 -12.16 6.16 -18.03
C GLY A 390 -11.15 5.48 -17.12
N ILE A 391 -11.67 4.78 -16.11
CA ILE A 391 -10.89 4.17 -15.04
C ILE A 391 -11.39 2.75 -14.74
N VAL A 392 -10.52 1.92 -14.18
CA VAL A 392 -10.87 0.63 -13.56
C VAL A 392 -10.32 0.58 -12.15
N LYS A 393 -11.16 0.32 -11.17
CA LYS A 393 -10.78 0.09 -9.78
C LYS A 393 -10.30 -1.36 -9.66
N ARG A 394 -9.00 -1.57 -9.48
CA ARG A 394 -8.41 -2.89 -9.24
C ARG A 394 -8.83 -3.42 -7.87
N THR A 395 -8.60 -4.69 -7.59
CA THR A 395 -9.08 -5.35 -6.37
C THR A 395 -8.61 -4.69 -5.08
N HIS A 396 -7.34 -4.29 -5.00
CA HIS A 396 -6.78 -3.60 -3.83
C HIS A 396 -7.26 -2.15 -3.66
N PHE A 397 -7.83 -1.51 -4.70
CA PHE A 397 -8.56 -0.25 -4.54
C PHE A 397 -9.69 -0.39 -3.52
N HIS A 398 -10.42 -1.47 -3.62
CA HIS A 398 -11.56 -1.71 -2.73
C HIS A 398 -11.11 -1.98 -1.28
N THR A 399 -10.00 -2.70 -1.10
CA THR A 399 -9.40 -2.87 0.23
C THR A 399 -8.99 -1.54 0.84
N MET A 400 -8.27 -0.69 0.10
CA MET A 400 -7.89 0.65 0.56
C MET A 400 -9.12 1.48 0.94
N ALA A 401 -10.15 1.50 0.08
CA ALA A 401 -11.38 2.23 0.34
C ALA A 401 -12.11 1.71 1.60
N MET A 402 -12.18 0.40 1.80
CA MET A 402 -12.79 -0.21 2.99
C MET A 402 -12.04 0.21 4.26
N TYR A 403 -10.70 0.11 4.29
CA TYR A 403 -9.91 0.49 5.45
C TYR A 403 -10.04 1.98 5.76
N ALA A 404 -9.84 2.85 4.78
CA ALA A 404 -9.88 4.31 4.98
C ALA A 404 -11.27 4.85 5.36
N ASN A 405 -12.37 4.12 5.06
CA ASN A 405 -13.73 4.60 5.31
C ASN A 405 -14.46 3.89 6.45
N MET A 406 -14.01 2.70 6.87
CA MET A 406 -14.75 1.89 7.83
C MET A 406 -14.04 1.75 9.18
N LEU A 407 -12.70 1.79 9.21
CA LEU A 407 -11.96 1.72 10.46
C LEU A 407 -12.23 2.96 11.33
N LYS A 408 -12.03 2.81 12.63
CA LYS A 408 -12.21 3.85 13.66
C LYS A 408 -10.84 4.38 14.09
N GLU A 409 -10.81 5.37 14.96
CA GLU A 409 -9.64 6.16 15.30
C GLU A 409 -8.57 5.41 16.10
N HIS A 410 -8.98 4.40 16.89
CA HIS A 410 -8.09 3.71 17.82
C HIS A 410 -7.99 2.23 17.50
N VAL A 411 -6.78 1.70 17.38
CA VAL A 411 -6.54 0.28 17.17
C VAL A 411 -6.43 -0.45 18.51
N ALA A 412 -7.16 -1.56 18.63
CA ALA A 412 -7.10 -2.45 19.78
C ALA A 412 -6.25 -3.69 19.46
N LYS A 413 -5.65 -4.27 20.49
CA LYS A 413 -4.92 -5.52 20.37
C LYS A 413 -5.88 -6.66 20.01
N ALA A 414 -5.56 -7.38 18.95
CA ALA A 414 -6.27 -8.57 18.51
C ALA A 414 -5.34 -9.78 18.55
N GLN A 415 -5.79 -10.88 19.17
CA GLN A 415 -5.11 -12.16 19.14
C GLN A 415 -5.87 -13.11 18.22
N VAL A 416 -5.19 -13.62 17.20
CA VAL A 416 -5.77 -14.57 16.25
C VAL A 416 -5.12 -15.95 16.42
N LYS A 417 -5.94 -16.97 16.65
CA LYS A 417 -5.54 -18.39 16.62
C LYS A 417 -6.23 -19.02 15.43
N SER A 418 -5.47 -19.50 14.46
CA SER A 418 -6.02 -20.17 13.28
C SER A 418 -5.10 -21.30 12.83
N GLU A 419 -5.65 -22.21 12.04
CA GLU A 419 -4.85 -23.13 11.26
C GLU A 419 -3.89 -22.38 10.36
N ARG A 420 -2.82 -23.05 9.94
CA ARG A 420 -1.84 -22.49 9.00
C ARG A 420 -2.14 -22.93 7.59
N LEU A 421 -2.14 -21.98 6.68
CA LEU A 421 -2.12 -22.19 5.24
C LEU A 421 -0.67 -22.45 4.82
N THR A 422 -0.41 -23.56 4.14
CA THR A 422 0.94 -23.98 3.72
C THR A 422 1.05 -24.01 2.21
N TYR A 423 2.20 -23.58 1.67
CA TYR A 423 2.54 -23.69 0.27
C TYR A 423 4.07 -23.84 0.12
N GLY A 424 4.51 -24.95 -0.51
CA GLY A 424 5.92 -25.33 -0.52
C GLY A 424 6.47 -25.50 0.90
N SER A 425 7.55 -24.80 1.20
CA SER A 425 8.17 -24.78 2.55
C SER A 425 7.67 -23.63 3.44
N SER A 426 6.76 -22.79 2.95
CA SER A 426 6.26 -21.60 3.64
C SER A 426 4.89 -21.85 4.25
N SER A 427 4.58 -21.13 5.33
CA SER A 427 3.24 -21.15 5.91
C SER A 427 2.90 -19.81 6.56
N VAL A 428 1.60 -19.45 6.52
CA VAL A 428 1.04 -18.25 7.16
C VAL A 428 -0.24 -18.59 7.91
N ALA A 429 -0.67 -17.78 8.86
CA ALA A 429 -1.97 -17.93 9.49
C ALA A 429 -3.08 -17.85 8.41
N MET A 430 -4.04 -18.77 8.45
CA MET A 430 -5.15 -18.81 7.50
C MET A 430 -6.08 -17.62 7.68
N VAL A 431 -6.28 -17.18 8.91
CA VAL A 431 -7.08 -15.99 9.27
C VAL A 431 -6.17 -14.93 9.88
N ASP A 432 -6.42 -13.67 9.52
CA ASP A 432 -5.83 -12.51 10.17
C ASP A 432 -6.94 -11.52 10.53
N ALA A 433 -6.72 -10.69 11.55
CA ALA A 433 -7.68 -9.69 11.95
C ALA A 433 -7.03 -8.47 12.60
N ILE A 434 -7.73 -7.35 12.48
CA ILE A 434 -7.47 -6.12 13.22
C ILE A 434 -8.80 -5.56 13.73
N ALA A 435 -8.79 -4.93 14.88
CA ALA A 435 -9.97 -4.26 15.42
C ALA A 435 -9.66 -2.80 15.73
N THR A 436 -10.59 -1.94 15.41
CA THR A 436 -10.52 -0.53 15.74
C THR A 436 -11.81 -0.08 16.43
N VAL A 437 -11.71 0.94 17.27
CA VAL A 437 -12.81 1.48 18.06
C VAL A 437 -12.81 3.02 18.00
N ASP A 438 -13.99 3.61 18.08
CA ASP A 438 -14.17 5.06 18.11
C ASP A 438 -13.76 5.65 19.46
N GLU A 439 -13.69 6.99 19.54
CA GLU A 439 -13.35 7.71 20.76
C GLU A 439 -14.29 7.40 21.95
N SER A 440 -15.52 6.97 21.68
CA SER A 440 -16.47 6.60 22.73
C SER A 440 -16.21 5.22 23.34
N GLY A 441 -15.37 4.39 22.72
CA GLY A 441 -15.12 3.01 23.11
C GLY A 441 -16.25 2.03 22.77
N LYS A 442 -17.31 2.48 22.10
CA LYS A 442 -18.53 1.71 21.88
C LYS A 442 -18.69 1.16 20.45
N LYS A 443 -18.26 1.91 19.43
CA LYS A 443 -18.41 1.51 18.03
C LYS A 443 -17.11 0.89 17.55
N TRP A 444 -17.17 -0.39 17.24
CA TRP A 444 -16.03 -1.18 16.79
C TRP A 444 -16.15 -1.49 15.30
N ALA A 445 -15.03 -1.45 14.60
CA ALA A 445 -14.87 -2.01 13.27
C ALA A 445 -13.83 -3.11 13.33
N ILE A 446 -14.23 -4.34 12.96
CA ILE A 446 -13.37 -5.52 13.03
C ILE A 446 -13.17 -6.02 11.61
N ALA A 447 -11.94 -5.88 11.09
CA ALA A 447 -11.54 -6.41 9.80
C ALA A 447 -10.99 -7.83 9.99
N MET A 448 -11.66 -8.79 9.36
CA MET A 448 -11.32 -10.21 9.39
C MET A 448 -10.99 -10.68 7.98
N MET A 449 -9.91 -11.41 7.82
CA MET A 449 -9.45 -11.88 6.52
C MET A 449 -9.29 -13.40 6.53
N ASN A 450 -9.87 -14.06 5.51
CA ASN A 450 -9.64 -15.47 5.22
C ASN A 450 -8.72 -15.59 3.99
N ARG A 451 -7.51 -16.09 4.18
CA ARG A 451 -6.49 -16.27 3.13
C ARG A 451 -6.65 -17.59 2.35
N HIS A 452 -7.53 -18.50 2.79
CA HIS A 452 -7.68 -19.78 2.09
C HIS A 452 -8.31 -19.58 0.70
N PRO A 453 -7.73 -20.15 -0.38
CA PRO A 453 -8.20 -19.87 -1.75
C PRO A 453 -9.61 -20.39 -2.06
N SER A 454 -10.09 -21.43 -1.35
CA SER A 454 -11.31 -22.13 -1.73
C SER A 454 -12.19 -22.62 -0.55
N LYS A 455 -11.72 -22.50 0.72
CA LYS A 455 -12.48 -22.98 1.89
C LYS A 455 -13.02 -21.83 2.72
N GLU A 456 -14.24 -21.96 3.15
CA GLU A 456 -14.78 -21.15 4.24
C GLU A 456 -14.08 -21.51 5.56
N VAL A 457 -13.94 -20.52 6.44
CA VAL A 457 -13.38 -20.71 7.77
C VAL A 457 -14.42 -20.35 8.82
N SER A 458 -14.74 -21.30 9.70
CA SER A 458 -15.54 -21.05 10.90
C SER A 458 -14.71 -20.21 11.88
N CYS A 459 -15.19 -19.02 12.22
CA CYS A 459 -14.47 -18.07 13.04
C CYS A 459 -15.25 -17.72 14.30
N THR A 460 -14.65 -17.94 15.48
CA THR A 460 -15.19 -17.47 16.75
C THR A 460 -14.64 -16.09 17.07
N LEU A 461 -15.52 -15.12 17.32
CA LEU A 461 -15.16 -13.76 17.70
C LEU A 461 -15.51 -13.48 19.16
N LYS A 462 -14.53 -12.98 19.91
CA LYS A 462 -14.69 -12.56 21.31
C LYS A 462 -14.25 -11.11 21.48
N MET A 463 -14.97 -10.40 22.35
CA MET A 463 -14.59 -9.09 22.88
C MET A 463 -14.25 -9.28 24.35
N GLY A 464 -12.95 -9.36 24.69
CA GLY A 464 -12.51 -9.90 25.98
C GLY A 464 -12.96 -11.36 26.14
N GLU A 465 -13.69 -11.64 27.22
CA GLU A 465 -14.28 -12.95 27.47
C GLU A 465 -15.66 -13.15 26.84
N LEU A 466 -16.29 -12.07 26.32
CA LEU A 466 -17.65 -12.11 25.80
C LEU A 466 -17.66 -12.61 24.34
N LEU A 467 -18.53 -13.56 24.06
CA LEU A 467 -18.83 -13.99 22.69
C LEU A 467 -19.67 -12.92 22.00
N VAL A 468 -19.30 -12.54 20.77
CA VAL A 468 -20.13 -11.67 19.92
C VAL A 468 -21.28 -12.53 19.40
N ASP A 469 -22.54 -12.15 19.67
CA ASP A 469 -23.73 -12.90 19.25
C ASP A 469 -24.74 -11.96 18.62
N GLY A 470 -25.47 -12.44 17.59
CA GLY A 470 -26.46 -11.62 16.90
C GLY A 470 -26.18 -11.41 15.41
N ILE A 471 -26.85 -10.42 14.85
CA ILE A 471 -26.74 -10.05 13.42
C ILE A 471 -26.20 -8.63 13.31
N TYR A 472 -25.13 -8.45 12.54
CA TYR A 472 -24.42 -7.19 12.38
C TYR A 472 -24.30 -6.80 10.90
N GLU A 473 -24.29 -5.50 10.62
CA GLU A 473 -23.94 -5.02 9.28
C GLU A 473 -22.44 -5.26 9.04
N ALA A 474 -22.13 -5.86 7.90
CA ALA A 474 -20.76 -6.08 7.46
C ALA A 474 -20.60 -5.77 5.98
N THR A 475 -19.38 -5.44 5.60
CA THR A 475 -18.97 -5.31 4.18
C THR A 475 -17.98 -6.41 3.86
N VAL A 476 -18.27 -7.20 2.82
CA VAL A 476 -17.40 -8.28 2.35
C VAL A 476 -16.84 -7.97 0.97
N LEU A 477 -15.52 -8.14 0.82
CA LEU A 477 -14.82 -8.19 -0.45
C LEU A 477 -14.34 -9.62 -0.67
N THR A 478 -14.90 -10.27 -1.68
CA THR A 478 -14.57 -11.62 -2.15
C THR A 478 -14.98 -11.73 -3.61
N ALA A 479 -14.64 -12.82 -4.27
CA ALA A 479 -14.97 -13.06 -5.67
C ALA A 479 -15.30 -14.54 -5.93
N ASP A 480 -15.59 -14.86 -7.18
CA ASP A 480 -15.84 -16.23 -7.67
C ASP A 480 -14.55 -17.08 -7.77
N SER A 481 -13.39 -16.42 -7.76
CA SER A 481 -12.07 -17.06 -7.83
C SER A 481 -11.02 -16.20 -7.10
N PRO A 482 -9.97 -16.80 -6.50
CA PRO A 482 -8.83 -16.04 -5.97
C PRO A 482 -8.06 -15.27 -7.06
N ASP A 483 -8.20 -15.68 -8.32
CA ASP A 483 -7.59 -15.02 -9.49
C ASP A 483 -8.53 -14.00 -10.16
N ALA A 484 -9.68 -13.71 -9.56
CA ALA A 484 -10.62 -12.72 -10.08
C ALA A 484 -10.03 -11.30 -10.04
N TYR A 485 -10.33 -10.53 -11.08
CA TYR A 485 -9.89 -9.15 -11.27
C TYR A 485 -10.98 -8.31 -11.92
N ASN A 486 -10.81 -6.99 -11.88
CA ASN A 486 -11.62 -6.03 -12.62
C ASN A 486 -10.85 -5.56 -13.87
N ASP A 487 -11.55 -5.40 -14.99
CA ASP A 487 -11.01 -4.87 -16.25
C ASP A 487 -12.00 -3.87 -16.89
N ILE A 488 -11.66 -3.40 -18.11
CA ILE A 488 -12.49 -2.43 -18.83
C ILE A 488 -13.86 -3.03 -19.20
N GLU A 489 -13.93 -4.31 -19.49
CA GLU A 489 -15.14 -5.01 -19.92
C GLU A 489 -16.01 -5.41 -18.72
N SER A 490 -15.37 -5.71 -17.60
CA SER A 490 -16.02 -6.14 -16.34
C SER A 490 -15.49 -5.34 -15.14
N PRO A 491 -15.71 -4.00 -15.09
CA PRO A 491 -15.07 -3.13 -14.11
C PRO A 491 -15.58 -3.31 -12.67
N ASN A 492 -16.61 -4.10 -12.49
CA ASN A 492 -17.30 -4.33 -11.22
C ASN A 492 -17.45 -5.82 -10.88
N ARG A 493 -16.63 -6.71 -11.48
CA ARG A 493 -16.65 -8.14 -11.16
C ARG A 493 -16.31 -8.40 -9.70
N VAL A 494 -15.30 -7.69 -9.19
CA VAL A 494 -14.89 -7.72 -7.79
C VAL A 494 -15.25 -6.39 -7.15
N MET A 495 -16.24 -6.42 -6.24
CA MET A 495 -16.71 -5.24 -5.52
C MET A 495 -17.09 -5.58 -4.09
N PRO A 496 -16.92 -4.65 -3.13
CA PRO A 496 -17.45 -4.80 -1.78
C PRO A 496 -18.98 -4.92 -1.80
N LYS A 497 -19.51 -5.83 -0.98
CA LYS A 497 -20.95 -6.03 -0.81
C LYS A 497 -21.31 -5.89 0.66
N LYS A 498 -22.38 -5.14 0.94
CA LYS A 498 -22.98 -5.10 2.27
C LYS A 498 -23.77 -6.38 2.51
N ILE A 499 -23.60 -6.97 3.67
CA ILE A 499 -24.27 -8.19 4.11
C ILE A 499 -24.74 -8.07 5.56
N ALA A 500 -25.71 -8.87 5.94
CA ALA A 500 -26.03 -9.15 7.33
C ALA A 500 -25.19 -10.35 7.77
N LEU A 501 -24.18 -10.13 8.62
CA LEU A 501 -23.31 -11.18 9.14
C LEU A 501 -23.87 -11.69 10.46
N THR A 502 -24.15 -12.98 10.53
CA THR A 502 -24.70 -13.62 11.73
C THR A 502 -23.61 -14.27 12.54
N PHE A 503 -23.57 -13.95 13.84
CA PHE A 503 -22.81 -14.69 14.83
C PHE A 503 -23.77 -15.49 15.70
N LYS A 504 -23.53 -16.77 15.84
CA LYS A 504 -24.29 -17.66 16.74
C LYS A 504 -23.31 -18.28 17.73
N GLU A 505 -23.50 -17.99 19.01
CA GLU A 505 -22.55 -18.40 20.07
C GLU A 505 -21.10 -17.96 19.76
N GLY A 506 -20.96 -16.74 19.22
CA GLY A 506 -19.69 -16.16 18.78
C GLY A 506 -19.18 -16.65 17.43
N ILE A 507 -19.86 -17.58 16.77
CA ILE A 507 -19.34 -18.22 15.55
C ILE A 507 -19.99 -17.63 14.31
N THR A 508 -19.15 -17.29 13.33
CA THR A 508 -19.54 -16.91 11.97
C THR A 508 -18.72 -17.67 10.93
N SER A 509 -19.10 -17.62 9.66
CA SER A 509 -18.32 -18.18 8.55
C SER A 509 -17.70 -17.06 7.70
N LEU A 510 -16.38 -17.12 7.46
CA LEU A 510 -15.67 -16.23 6.57
C LEU A 510 -15.52 -16.90 5.19
N PRO A 511 -16.03 -16.27 4.12
CA PRO A 511 -15.88 -16.80 2.76
C PRO A 511 -14.41 -17.03 2.38
N PRO A 512 -14.10 -17.88 1.40
CA PRO A 512 -12.74 -18.06 0.92
C PRO A 512 -12.21 -16.76 0.30
N HIS A 513 -10.88 -16.56 0.34
CA HIS A 513 -10.16 -15.41 -0.22
C HIS A 513 -10.90 -14.08 0.00
N SER A 514 -11.28 -13.80 1.25
CA SER A 514 -12.14 -12.66 1.59
C SER A 514 -11.56 -11.71 2.62
N LEU A 515 -11.98 -10.46 2.53
CA LEU A 515 -11.88 -9.45 3.58
C LEU A 515 -13.30 -9.09 4.02
N VAL A 516 -13.59 -9.21 5.30
CA VAL A 516 -14.87 -8.85 5.92
C VAL A 516 -14.61 -7.79 6.98
N ILE A 517 -15.27 -6.64 6.88
CA ILE A 517 -15.29 -5.63 7.96
C ILE A 517 -16.69 -5.58 8.54
N VAL A 518 -16.80 -5.86 9.84
CA VAL A 518 -18.06 -5.85 10.57
C VAL A 518 -18.08 -4.70 11.58
N ASP A 519 -19.20 -3.97 11.64
CA ASP A 519 -19.46 -2.96 12.65
C ASP A 519 -20.16 -3.61 13.86
N VAL A 520 -19.53 -3.52 15.05
CA VAL A 520 -20.06 -4.06 16.31
C VAL A 520 -20.27 -2.90 17.28
N LEU A 521 -21.46 -2.85 17.88
CA LEU A 521 -21.79 -1.88 18.93
C LEU A 521 -21.78 -2.61 20.28
N ILE A 522 -21.03 -2.09 21.23
CA ILE A 522 -21.04 -2.55 22.64
C ILE A 522 -21.75 -1.49 23.46
N GLU A 523 -22.79 -1.91 24.22
CA GLU A 523 -23.60 -1.04 25.08
C GLU A 523 -22.84 -0.57 26.33
#